data_4ed233931ee5ef4d9efa3e9288cfca0a
#
_entry.id   4ed233931ee5ef4d9efa3e9288cfca0a
#
_cell.length_a   1.000
_cell.length_b   1.000
_cell.length_c   1.000
_cell.angle_alpha   90.00
_cell.angle_beta   90.00
_cell.angle_gamma   90.00
#
_symmetry.space_group_name_H-M   'P 1'
#
loop_
_entity.id
_entity.type
_entity.pdbx_description
1 polymer ?
#
loop_
_entity_poly.entity_id
_entity_poly.type
_entity_poly.pdbx_seq_one_letter_code
_entity_poly.pdbx_strand_id
1 'polypeptide(L)'
;MFAKKHLAAMAISSIGLMSLPALANDYSIDTKGAHASINFSIQHLGYSVLTGRFDTFAGDFSYDPAKLEASKVSVTIDTNSVNSNHAERDKHLRSADFLNVEKFPKATFVSKKVVVGADKSSFDVVGDFTLNGVTKSITIAAKKVG
;
A
#
# COMPACT_ATOMS: atom_id res chain seq x y z
N MET A 1 -74.67 -29.38 -19.93
CA MET A 1 -74.22 -27.98 -19.88
C MET A 1 -72.96 -27.97 -19.00
N PHE A 2 -71.78 -28.04 -19.61
CA PHE A 2 -70.50 -28.22 -18.89
C PHE A 2 -69.75 -26.88 -18.78
N ALA A 3 -69.50 -26.41 -17.54
CA ALA A 3 -68.75 -25.20 -17.25
C ALA A 3 -67.25 -25.51 -17.23
N LYS A 4 -66.47 -24.86 -18.12
CA LYS A 4 -65.05 -24.93 -18.13
C LYS A 4 -64.46 -23.97 -17.07
N LYS A 5 -63.69 -24.52 -16.11
CA LYS A 5 -62.89 -23.73 -15.16
C LYS A 5 -61.60 -23.34 -15.83
N HIS A 6 -61.28 -22.02 -15.96
CA HIS A 6 -60.00 -21.50 -16.39
C HIS A 6 -59.07 -21.42 -15.19
N LEU A 7 -58.01 -22.18 -15.24
CA LEU A 7 -56.88 -22.09 -14.28
C LEU A 7 -55.91 -21.02 -14.76
N ALA A 8 -55.81 -19.90 -14.05
CA ALA A 8 -54.82 -18.88 -14.33
C ALA A 8 -53.50 -19.27 -13.67
N ALA A 9 -52.51 -19.56 -14.46
CA ALA A 9 -51.15 -19.79 -13.98
C ALA A 9 -50.47 -18.43 -13.72
N MET A 10 -50.15 -18.16 -12.46
CA MET A 10 -49.42 -16.96 -12.02
C MET A 10 -47.91 -17.22 -12.17
N ALA A 11 -47.29 -16.63 -13.18
CA ALA A 11 -45.85 -16.70 -13.36
C ALA A 11 -45.18 -15.74 -12.37
N ILE A 12 -44.52 -16.29 -11.36
CA ILE A 12 -43.64 -15.53 -10.44
C ILE A 12 -42.32 -15.28 -11.17
N SER A 13 -42.15 -14.06 -11.67
CA SER A 13 -40.92 -13.61 -12.25
C SER A 13 -39.93 -13.31 -11.10
N SER A 14 -38.96 -14.19 -10.89
CA SER A 14 -37.85 -13.96 -9.96
C SER A 14 -36.91 -12.93 -10.56
N ILE A 15 -36.99 -11.68 -10.08
CA ILE A 15 -36.00 -10.64 -10.36
C ILE A 15 -34.76 -11.03 -9.59
N GLY A 16 -33.76 -11.62 -10.26
CA GLY A 16 -32.46 -11.86 -9.72
C GLY A 16 -31.76 -10.50 -9.45
N LEU A 17 -31.53 -10.17 -8.20
CA LEU A 17 -30.65 -9.07 -7.85
C LEU A 17 -29.25 -9.41 -8.41
N MET A 18 -28.89 -8.82 -9.54
CA MET A 18 -27.51 -8.77 -9.98
C MET A 18 -26.74 -7.85 -9.02
N SER A 19 -25.98 -8.42 -8.11
CA SER A 19 -25.00 -7.67 -7.35
C SER A 19 -23.94 -7.16 -8.33
N LEU A 20 -23.90 -5.86 -8.55
CA LEU A 20 -22.81 -5.22 -9.28
C LEU A 20 -21.50 -5.50 -8.51
N PRO A 21 -20.44 -5.91 -9.19
CA PRO A 21 -19.14 -6.04 -8.53
C PRO A 21 -18.75 -4.68 -7.95
N ALA A 22 -18.46 -4.62 -6.66
CA ALA A 22 -17.85 -3.46 -6.05
C ALA A 22 -16.49 -3.27 -6.73
N LEU A 23 -16.29 -2.16 -7.43
CA LEU A 23 -15.02 -1.81 -8.04
C LEU A 23 -14.09 -1.33 -6.91
N ALA A 24 -12.88 -1.89 -6.85
CA ALA A 24 -11.83 -1.33 -6.03
C ALA A 24 -11.56 0.11 -6.49
N ASN A 25 -11.48 1.04 -5.54
CA ASN A 25 -11.09 2.41 -5.86
C ASN A 25 -9.57 2.52 -5.84
N ASP A 26 -9.03 3.17 -6.85
CA ASP A 26 -7.60 3.49 -6.94
C ASP A 26 -7.35 4.90 -6.39
N TYR A 27 -6.29 5.03 -5.61
CA TYR A 27 -5.89 6.25 -4.93
C TYR A 27 -4.41 6.50 -5.15
N SER A 28 -4.01 7.76 -5.29
CA SER A 28 -2.61 8.17 -5.20
C SER A 28 -2.31 8.71 -3.82
N ILE A 29 -1.10 8.42 -3.32
CA ILE A 29 -0.63 8.92 -2.03
C ILE A 29 -0.48 10.44 -2.11
N ASP A 30 -1.14 11.17 -1.20
CA ASP A 30 -1.06 12.63 -1.14
C ASP A 30 0.28 13.09 -0.56
N THR A 31 1.22 13.35 -1.47
CA THR A 31 2.52 13.92 -1.13
C THR A 31 2.56 15.44 -1.22
N LYS A 32 1.61 16.06 -1.94
CA LYS A 32 1.56 17.52 -2.14
C LYS A 32 1.09 18.25 -0.89
N GLY A 33 0.10 17.70 -0.20
CA GLY A 33 -0.42 18.24 1.06
C GLY A 33 0.48 17.97 2.27
N ALA A 34 1.61 17.28 2.08
CA ALA A 34 2.51 16.82 3.15
C ALA A 34 1.81 15.94 4.23
N HIS A 35 0.73 15.24 3.85
CA HIS A 35 -0.01 14.32 4.73
C HIS A 35 0.57 12.91 4.74
N ALA A 36 1.59 12.65 3.90
CA ALA A 36 2.28 11.39 3.83
C ALA A 36 3.77 11.57 4.11
N SER A 37 4.41 10.58 4.73
CA SER A 37 5.85 10.60 5.01
C SER A 37 6.44 9.19 4.96
N ILE A 38 7.71 9.09 4.61
CA ILE A 38 8.51 7.88 4.73
C ILE A 38 9.68 8.19 5.66
N ASN A 39 9.60 7.64 6.86
CA ASN A 39 10.59 7.86 7.90
C ASN A 39 11.40 6.59 8.15
N PHE A 40 12.63 6.75 8.65
CA PHE A 40 13.45 5.66 9.12
C PHE A 40 14.06 5.97 10.48
N SER A 41 14.41 4.93 11.21
CA SER A 41 15.23 5.05 12.42
C SER A 41 16.31 3.98 12.42
N ILE A 42 17.52 4.37 12.85
CA ILE A 42 18.69 3.50 12.89
C ILE A 42 19.28 3.57 14.29
N GLN A 43 19.48 2.40 14.90
CA GLN A 43 20.23 2.32 16.15
C GLN A 43 21.72 2.54 15.83
N HIS A 44 22.29 3.58 16.40
CA HIS A 44 23.67 3.97 16.18
C HIS A 44 24.54 3.52 17.34
N LEU A 45 25.46 2.56 17.10
CA LEU A 45 26.44 2.03 18.06
C LEU A 45 25.87 1.59 19.41
N GLY A 46 24.58 1.29 19.48
CA GLY A 46 23.92 0.91 20.74
C GLY A 46 23.63 2.06 21.72
N TYR A 47 24.06 3.30 21.41
CA TYR A 47 23.94 4.44 22.32
C TYR A 47 22.81 5.41 21.96
N SER A 48 22.44 5.50 20.70
CA SER A 48 21.43 6.47 20.26
C SER A 48 20.60 5.93 19.11
N VAL A 49 19.44 6.55 18.89
CA VAL A 49 18.59 6.32 17.73
C VAL A 49 18.70 7.54 16.83
N LEU A 50 19.16 7.32 15.62
CA LEU A 50 19.19 8.32 14.57
C LEU A 50 17.93 8.18 13.74
N THR A 51 17.21 9.28 13.52
CA THR A 51 16.02 9.32 12.69
C THR A 51 16.27 10.13 11.42
N GLY A 52 15.53 9.80 10.40
CA GLY A 52 15.55 10.53 9.13
C GLY A 52 14.31 10.20 8.31
N ARG A 53 14.26 10.78 7.12
CA ARG A 53 13.15 10.58 6.18
C ARG A 53 13.64 10.64 4.74
N PHE A 54 12.75 10.28 3.82
CA PHE A 54 12.90 10.59 2.41
C PHE A 54 11.90 11.69 2.04
N ASP A 55 12.38 12.81 1.51
CA ASP A 55 11.55 13.98 1.22
C ASP A 55 10.75 13.83 -0.10
N THR A 56 11.16 12.91 -0.99
CA THR A 56 10.53 12.70 -2.28
C THR A 56 10.17 11.23 -2.48
N PHE A 57 8.89 10.98 -2.65
CA PHE A 57 8.34 9.67 -2.98
C PHE A 57 6.99 9.83 -3.67
N ALA A 58 6.51 8.76 -4.29
CA ALA A 58 5.17 8.65 -4.86
C ALA A 58 4.67 7.23 -4.67
N GLY A 59 3.37 7.05 -4.75
CA GLY A 59 2.77 5.72 -4.68
C GLY A 59 1.29 5.76 -4.92
N ASP A 60 0.76 4.59 -5.24
CA ASP A 60 -0.64 4.36 -5.48
C ASP A 60 -1.10 3.16 -4.67
N PHE A 61 -2.37 3.15 -4.30
CA PHE A 61 -2.98 2.00 -3.66
C PHE A 61 -4.40 1.80 -4.15
N SER A 62 -4.84 0.55 -4.21
CA SER A 62 -6.25 0.20 -4.42
C SER A 62 -6.84 -0.33 -3.12
N TYR A 63 -8.07 0.07 -2.84
CA TYR A 63 -8.77 -0.32 -1.63
C TYR A 63 -10.22 -0.69 -1.95
N ASP A 64 -10.60 -1.91 -1.59
CA ASP A 64 -11.97 -2.41 -1.68
C ASP A 64 -12.47 -2.78 -0.27
N PRO A 65 -13.39 -2.03 0.32
CA PRO A 65 -13.90 -2.31 1.66
C PRO A 65 -14.66 -3.65 1.74
N ALA A 66 -15.15 -4.17 0.61
CA ALA A 66 -15.81 -5.47 0.54
C ALA A 66 -14.86 -6.65 0.38
N LYS A 67 -13.61 -6.38 -0.09
CA LYS A 67 -12.57 -7.38 -0.37
C LYS A 67 -11.20 -6.86 0.04
N LEU A 68 -10.99 -6.66 1.33
CA LEU A 68 -9.78 -6.05 1.89
C LEU A 68 -8.50 -6.77 1.46
N GLU A 69 -8.54 -8.10 1.29
CA GLU A 69 -7.42 -8.92 0.84
C GLU A 69 -7.01 -8.65 -0.62
N ALA A 70 -7.90 -8.05 -1.41
CA ALA A 70 -7.64 -7.67 -2.80
C ALA A 70 -6.91 -6.31 -2.91
N SER A 71 -6.76 -5.59 -1.80
CA SER A 71 -6.06 -4.30 -1.75
C SER A 71 -4.60 -4.45 -2.19
N LYS A 72 -4.09 -3.41 -2.85
CA LYS A 72 -2.71 -3.36 -3.33
C LYS A 72 -2.08 -2.03 -2.98
N VAL A 73 -0.77 -2.01 -2.86
CA VAL A 73 0.01 -0.78 -2.69
C VAL A 73 1.33 -0.89 -3.44
N SER A 74 1.72 0.22 -4.07
CA SER A 74 2.99 0.39 -4.75
C SER A 74 3.58 1.73 -4.35
N VAL A 75 4.84 1.75 -3.94
CA VAL A 75 5.55 2.96 -3.54
C VAL A 75 6.90 3.02 -4.23
N THR A 76 7.25 4.20 -4.72
CA THR A 76 8.58 4.52 -5.25
C THR A 76 9.17 5.68 -4.47
N ILE A 77 10.39 5.52 -3.97
CA ILE A 77 11.12 6.48 -3.15
C ILE A 77 12.32 6.97 -3.95
N ASP A 78 12.52 8.29 -4.03
CA ASP A 78 13.77 8.87 -4.52
C ASP A 78 14.84 8.76 -3.40
N THR A 79 15.80 7.87 -3.59
CA THR A 79 16.87 7.65 -2.58
C THR A 79 17.78 8.85 -2.41
N ASN A 80 17.88 9.74 -3.42
CA ASN A 80 18.64 10.98 -3.32
C ASN A 80 18.01 11.99 -2.35
N SER A 81 16.72 11.84 -2.07
CA SER A 81 15.98 12.73 -1.16
C SER A 81 16.15 12.37 0.33
N VAL A 82 17.12 11.52 0.66
CA VAL A 82 17.43 11.17 2.05
C VAL A 82 17.79 12.43 2.85
N ASN A 83 17.15 12.58 4.01
CA ASN A 83 17.27 13.71 4.90
C ASN A 83 17.32 13.21 6.36
N SER A 84 18.47 13.27 6.98
CA SER A 84 18.69 12.92 8.38
C SER A 84 18.94 14.15 9.25
N ASN A 85 18.58 15.33 8.75
CA ASN A 85 18.79 16.63 9.41
C ASN A 85 20.29 16.97 9.66
N HIS A 86 21.20 16.49 8.78
CA HIS A 86 22.61 16.77 8.86
C HIS A 86 23.27 16.62 7.48
N ALA A 87 23.65 17.73 6.85
CA ALA A 87 24.05 17.79 5.44
C ALA A 87 25.23 16.86 5.09
N GLU A 88 26.28 16.83 5.91
CA GLU A 88 27.45 15.98 5.64
C GLU A 88 27.11 14.48 5.78
N ARG A 89 26.27 14.13 6.73
CA ARG A 89 25.79 12.76 6.87
C ARG A 89 24.91 12.38 5.67
N ASP A 90 24.02 13.25 5.23
CA ASP A 90 23.17 13.00 4.07
C ASP A 90 23.98 12.84 2.79
N LYS A 91 25.06 13.61 2.64
CA LYS A 91 26.04 13.43 1.55
C LYS A 91 26.68 12.04 1.60
N HIS A 92 27.09 11.59 2.78
CA HIS A 92 27.69 10.25 2.96
C HIS A 92 26.66 9.14 2.75
N LEU A 93 25.42 9.31 3.24
CA LEU A 93 24.32 8.35 2.99
C LEU A 93 24.02 8.17 1.51
N ARG A 94 24.17 9.20 0.70
CA ARG A 94 24.00 9.12 -0.76
C ARG A 94 25.16 8.41 -1.49
N SER A 95 26.33 8.31 -0.88
CA SER A 95 27.51 7.73 -1.51
C SER A 95 27.40 6.24 -1.80
N ALA A 96 28.40 5.70 -2.51
CA ALA A 96 28.51 4.28 -2.84
C ALA A 96 28.62 3.37 -1.60
N ASP A 97 29.06 3.92 -0.44
CA ASP A 97 29.20 3.18 0.80
C ASP A 97 27.86 2.81 1.45
N PHE A 98 26.76 3.53 1.07
CA PHE A 98 25.43 3.33 1.63
C PHE A 98 24.35 3.13 0.55
N LEU A 99 23.64 4.21 0.19
CA LEU A 99 22.50 4.10 -0.73
C LEU A 99 22.91 4.02 -2.21
N ASN A 100 24.13 4.48 -2.54
CA ASN A 100 24.68 4.49 -3.89
C ASN A 100 23.67 5.06 -4.91
N VAL A 101 23.19 6.28 -4.63
CA VAL A 101 22.05 6.88 -5.36
C VAL A 101 22.33 7.13 -6.82
N GLU A 102 23.59 7.26 -7.24
CA GLU A 102 23.97 7.38 -8.64
C GLU A 102 23.63 6.13 -9.42
N LYS A 103 23.83 4.94 -8.83
CA LYS A 103 23.54 3.66 -9.44
C LYS A 103 22.09 3.20 -9.15
N PHE A 104 21.59 3.51 -7.98
CA PHE A 104 20.28 3.07 -7.49
C PHE A 104 19.44 4.25 -7.01
N PRO A 105 18.98 5.13 -7.91
CA PRO A 105 18.28 6.37 -7.55
C PRO A 105 16.90 6.14 -6.93
N LYS A 106 16.41 4.90 -6.96
CA LYS A 106 15.08 4.57 -6.46
C LYS A 106 15.09 3.36 -5.54
N ALA A 107 14.29 3.43 -4.48
CA ALA A 107 13.84 2.27 -3.76
C ALA A 107 12.34 2.06 -4.05
N THR A 108 11.87 0.81 -4.04
CA THR A 108 10.49 0.49 -4.38
C THR A 108 9.91 -0.54 -3.42
N PHE A 109 8.62 -0.43 -3.15
CA PHE A 109 7.84 -1.49 -2.52
C PHE A 109 6.63 -1.81 -3.37
N VAL A 110 6.38 -3.10 -3.64
CA VAL A 110 5.22 -3.58 -4.38
C VAL A 110 4.57 -4.72 -3.59
N SER A 111 3.34 -4.53 -3.17
CA SER A 111 2.60 -5.55 -2.43
C SER A 111 2.28 -6.76 -3.30
N LYS A 112 2.32 -7.95 -2.70
CA LYS A 112 1.91 -9.23 -3.30
C LYS A 112 0.70 -9.83 -2.63
N LYS A 113 0.56 -9.59 -1.32
CA LYS A 113 -0.50 -10.16 -0.51
C LYS A 113 -0.84 -9.22 0.64
N VAL A 114 -2.11 -9.11 0.94
CA VAL A 114 -2.63 -8.44 2.14
C VAL A 114 -3.29 -9.50 3.01
N VAL A 115 -2.91 -9.56 4.27
CA VAL A 115 -3.55 -10.38 5.30
C VAL A 115 -4.29 -9.44 6.25
N VAL A 116 -5.58 -9.66 6.40
CA VAL A 116 -6.44 -8.80 7.20
C VAL A 116 -6.49 -9.30 8.63
N GLY A 117 -6.25 -8.43 9.59
CA GLY A 117 -6.38 -8.74 11.01
C GLY A 117 -7.85 -8.94 11.44
N ALA A 118 -8.04 -9.57 12.58
CA ALA A 118 -9.37 -9.89 13.10
C ALA A 118 -10.25 -8.63 13.36
N ASP A 119 -9.62 -7.50 13.65
CA ASP A 119 -10.26 -6.20 13.86
C ASP A 119 -10.64 -5.47 12.56
N LYS A 120 -10.27 -6.03 11.40
CA LYS A 120 -10.46 -5.45 10.04
C LYS A 120 -9.86 -4.04 9.86
N SER A 121 -9.06 -3.59 10.80
CA SER A 121 -8.34 -2.31 10.77
C SER A 121 -6.81 -2.49 10.71
N SER A 122 -6.33 -3.67 11.08
CA SER A 122 -4.92 -4.06 11.02
C SER A 122 -4.67 -4.94 9.80
N PHE A 123 -3.52 -4.78 9.17
CA PHE A 123 -3.13 -5.51 7.97
C PHE A 123 -1.65 -5.89 8.02
N ASP A 124 -1.33 -7.07 7.53
CA ASP A 124 0.04 -7.42 7.16
C ASP A 124 0.15 -7.37 5.64
N VAL A 125 0.92 -6.42 5.15
CA VAL A 125 1.14 -6.21 3.72
C VAL A 125 2.47 -6.87 3.33
N VAL A 126 2.41 -8.03 2.72
CA VAL A 126 3.57 -8.75 2.20
C VAL A 126 3.89 -8.26 0.80
N GLY A 127 5.14 -7.93 0.54
CA GLY A 127 5.56 -7.41 -0.76
C GLY A 127 7.07 -7.46 -0.97
N ASP A 128 7.49 -7.12 -2.18
CA ASP A 128 8.89 -7.00 -2.53
C ASP A 128 9.37 -5.58 -2.26
N PHE A 129 10.40 -5.46 -1.46
CA PHE A 129 11.13 -4.23 -1.21
C PHE A 129 12.48 -4.29 -1.90
N THR A 130 12.73 -3.32 -2.78
CA THR A 130 14.01 -3.17 -3.48
C THR A 130 14.73 -1.93 -2.97
N LEU A 131 15.95 -2.10 -2.50
CA LEU A 131 16.83 -1.03 -2.04
C LEU A 131 18.27 -1.35 -2.45
N ASN A 132 18.99 -0.37 -2.94
CA ASN A 132 20.40 -0.51 -3.37
C ASN A 132 20.61 -1.74 -4.30
N GLY A 133 19.68 -1.94 -5.25
CA GLY A 133 19.69 -3.04 -6.22
C GLY A 133 19.35 -4.42 -5.66
N VAL A 134 19.05 -4.54 -4.37
CA VAL A 134 18.68 -5.81 -3.73
C VAL A 134 17.19 -5.84 -3.43
N THR A 135 16.52 -6.90 -3.89
CA THR A 135 15.09 -7.12 -3.62
C THR A 135 14.92 -8.20 -2.55
N LYS A 136 14.10 -7.91 -1.55
CA LYS A 136 13.70 -8.85 -0.51
C LYS A 136 12.20 -8.80 -0.30
N SER A 137 11.60 -9.96 -0.04
CA SER A 137 10.21 -10.00 0.44
C SER A 137 10.18 -9.58 1.90
N ILE A 138 9.36 -8.60 2.21
CA ILE A 138 9.15 -8.10 3.58
C ILE A 138 7.66 -8.05 3.91
N THR A 139 7.34 -7.96 5.19
CA THR A 139 5.98 -7.74 5.69
C THR A 139 5.93 -6.39 6.39
N ILE A 140 5.00 -5.55 5.97
CA ILE A 140 4.74 -4.24 6.60
C ILE A 140 3.44 -4.35 7.39
N ALA A 141 3.53 -4.14 8.71
CA ALA A 141 2.34 -3.99 9.54
C ALA A 141 1.70 -2.63 9.25
N ALA A 142 0.45 -2.63 8.86
CA ALA A 142 -0.31 -1.44 8.53
C ALA A 142 -1.58 -1.36 9.38
N LYS A 143 -2.05 -0.14 9.62
CA LYS A 143 -3.30 0.11 10.34
C LYS A 143 -4.09 1.20 9.62
N LYS A 144 -5.38 0.93 9.42
CA LYS A 144 -6.34 1.93 8.98
C LYS A 144 -6.74 2.82 10.15
N VAL A 145 -6.62 4.14 9.98
CA VAL A 145 -7.06 5.18 10.92
C VAL A 145 -8.12 6.04 10.24
N GLY A 146 -9.36 5.94 10.68
CA GLY A 146 -10.49 6.65 10.10
C GLY A 146 -11.25 5.87 9.04
#